data_ef19ba18d7ef8d228a25292ab69c9f7b
#
_entry.id   ef19ba18d7ef8d228a25292ab69c9f7b
#
_cell.length_a   1.000
_cell.length_b   1.000
_cell.length_c   1.000
_cell.angle_alpha   90.00
_cell.angle_beta   90.00
_cell.angle_gamma   90.00
#
_symmetry.space_group_name_H-M   'P 1'
#
loop_
_entity.id
_entity.type
_entity.pdbx_description
1 polymer ?
#
loop_
_entity_poly.entity_id
_entity_poly.type
_entity_poly.pdbx_seq_one_letter_code
_entity_poly.pdbx_strand_id
1 'polypeptide(L)'
;MKSNRYIIPGIAVWLIQLLLADFLALKTIRPDFLAILILYWAIKYGRLQGTVSGFLIGILIDLSGTASFFGLSPLLYSITGYLGGYLKGAYSKLNPFYFSLAWVGIIALQFFIFCIVQYQDIWYVDSQLFWMKWFGTTLYTLCFAGILQVIYPLHRLDPC
;
A
#
# COMPACT_ATOMS: atom_id res chain seq x y z
N MET A 1 -20.89 -9.15 15.49
CA MET A 1 -19.55 -9.75 15.68
C MET A 1 -18.71 -9.95 14.41
N LYS A 2 -18.97 -9.22 13.31
CA LYS A 2 -18.11 -9.27 12.09
C LYS A 2 -16.94 -8.29 12.13
N SER A 3 -16.93 -7.32 13.04
CA SER A 3 -15.92 -6.26 13.13
C SER A 3 -14.53 -6.74 13.57
N ASN A 4 -14.46 -7.72 14.49
CA ASN A 4 -13.17 -8.24 14.99
C ASN A 4 -12.31 -8.91 13.91
N ARG A 5 -12.90 -9.37 12.82
CA ARG A 5 -12.18 -10.05 11.72
C ARG A 5 -11.33 -9.11 10.88
N TYR A 6 -11.58 -7.80 11.00
CA TYR A 6 -10.83 -6.76 10.28
C TYR A 6 -9.85 -6.03 11.19
N ILE A 7 -10.28 -5.78 12.43
CA ILE A 7 -9.52 -5.00 13.40
C ILE A 7 -8.24 -5.74 13.80
N ILE A 8 -8.34 -7.03 14.07
CA ILE A 8 -7.18 -7.85 14.53
C ILE A 8 -6.04 -7.85 13.49
N PRO A 9 -6.26 -8.22 12.20
CA PRO A 9 -5.17 -8.19 11.23
C PRO A 9 -4.68 -6.76 10.94
N GLY A 10 -5.55 -5.75 11.01
CA GLY A 10 -5.14 -4.35 10.86
C GLY A 10 -4.18 -3.89 11.94
N ILE A 11 -4.50 -4.16 13.21
CA ILE A 11 -3.65 -3.84 14.35
C ILE A 11 -2.34 -4.65 14.30
N ALA A 12 -2.42 -5.93 13.93
CA ALA A 12 -1.23 -6.77 13.84
C ALA A 12 -0.25 -6.25 12.77
N VAL A 13 -0.73 -5.91 11.58
CA VAL A 13 0.13 -5.36 10.52
C VAL A 13 0.63 -3.95 10.89
N TRP A 14 -0.19 -3.15 11.56
CA TRP A 14 0.24 -1.84 12.06
C TRP A 14 1.38 -1.96 13.09
N LEU A 15 1.28 -2.91 14.04
CA LEU A 15 2.37 -3.19 14.98
C LEU A 15 3.61 -3.73 14.28
N ILE A 16 3.43 -4.62 13.29
CA ILE A 16 4.51 -5.12 12.45
C ILE A 16 5.17 -3.95 11.70
N GLN A 17 4.39 -3.03 11.15
CA GLN A 17 4.90 -1.84 10.47
C GLN A 17 5.76 -0.99 11.41
N LEU A 18 5.31 -0.74 12.64
CA LEU A 18 6.06 0.06 13.61
C LEU A 18 7.35 -0.61 14.07
N LEU A 19 7.33 -1.92 14.28
CA LEU A 19 8.49 -2.66 14.82
C LEU A 19 9.47 -3.10 13.73
N LEU A 20 8.93 -3.62 12.62
CA LEU A 20 9.77 -4.22 11.57
C LEU A 20 10.19 -3.22 10.49
N ALA A 21 9.39 -2.19 10.20
CA ALA A 21 9.73 -1.25 9.15
C ALA A 21 11.03 -0.49 9.47
N ASP A 22 11.25 -0.15 10.74
CA ASP A 22 12.49 0.49 11.16
C ASP A 22 13.68 -0.47 11.14
N PHE A 23 13.47 -1.73 11.48
CA PHE A 23 14.50 -2.78 11.41
C PHE A 23 14.86 -3.16 9.97
N LEU A 24 13.86 -3.19 9.08
CA LEU A 24 14.02 -3.48 7.65
C LEU A 24 14.33 -2.23 6.80
N ALA A 25 14.45 -1.06 7.45
CA ALA A 25 14.78 0.17 6.73
C ALA A 25 16.23 0.12 6.21
N LEU A 26 16.38 0.10 4.89
CA LEU A 26 17.67 0.24 4.21
C LEU A 26 17.96 1.74 4.03
N LYS A 27 18.57 2.37 5.05
CA LYS A 27 18.82 3.82 5.12
C LYS A 27 17.51 4.63 5.08
N THR A 28 17.11 5.10 3.90
CA THR A 28 15.90 5.92 3.69
C THR A 28 14.74 5.17 3.03
N ILE A 29 14.94 3.90 2.66
CA ILE A 29 13.94 3.07 1.98
C ILE A 29 13.27 2.18 3.02
N ARG A 30 11.95 2.34 3.20
CA ARG A 30 11.14 1.55 4.14
C ARG A 30 10.06 0.80 3.37
N PRO A 31 9.83 -0.50 3.64
CA PRO A 31 8.71 -1.23 3.04
C PRO A 31 7.40 -0.76 3.67
N ASP A 32 6.36 -0.70 2.86
CA ASP A 32 5.01 -0.32 3.31
C ASP A 32 4.08 -1.54 3.32
N PHE A 33 4.05 -2.24 4.45
CA PHE A 33 3.18 -3.41 4.64
C PHE A 33 1.70 -3.03 4.72
N LEU A 34 1.40 -1.80 5.14
CA LEU A 34 0.02 -1.33 5.25
C LEU A 34 -0.60 -1.06 3.88
N ALA A 35 0.18 -0.55 2.94
CA ALA A 35 -0.27 -0.42 1.55
C ALA A 35 -0.67 -1.78 0.97
N ILE A 36 0.13 -2.81 1.24
CA ILE A 36 -0.18 -4.18 0.79
C ILE A 36 -1.46 -4.70 1.47
N LEU A 37 -1.60 -4.51 2.78
CA LEU A 37 -2.79 -4.93 3.52
C LEU A 37 -4.06 -4.25 2.99
N ILE A 38 -4.01 -2.94 2.76
CA ILE A 38 -5.13 -2.16 2.24
C ILE A 38 -5.52 -2.64 0.85
N LEU A 39 -4.54 -2.93 -0.01
CA LEU A 39 -4.77 -3.50 -1.33
C LEU A 39 -5.51 -4.85 -1.23
N TYR A 40 -5.05 -5.76 -0.35
CA TYR A 40 -5.70 -7.05 -0.11
C TYR A 40 -7.15 -6.88 0.38
N TRP A 41 -7.38 -5.95 1.30
CA TRP A 41 -8.73 -5.68 1.78
C TRP A 41 -9.61 -5.05 0.71
N ALA A 42 -9.08 -4.14 -0.09
CA ALA A 42 -9.80 -3.51 -1.18
C ALA A 42 -10.27 -4.53 -2.23
N ILE A 43 -9.40 -5.45 -2.64
CA ILE A 43 -9.73 -6.52 -3.58
C ILE A 43 -10.78 -7.46 -2.99
N LYS A 44 -10.66 -7.81 -1.71
CA LYS A 44 -11.58 -8.74 -1.04
C LYS A 44 -12.95 -8.13 -0.76
N TYR A 45 -12.99 -6.90 -0.25
CA TYR A 45 -14.22 -6.30 0.27
C TYR A 45 -14.82 -5.24 -0.64
N GLY A 46 -14.03 -4.72 -1.57
CA GLY A 46 -14.46 -3.74 -2.56
C GLY A 46 -14.08 -2.30 -2.21
N ARG A 47 -14.44 -1.38 -3.09
CA ARG A 47 -14.01 0.02 -3.10
C ARG A 47 -14.31 0.77 -1.80
N LEU A 48 -15.55 0.73 -1.34
CA LEU A 48 -15.97 1.49 -0.18
C LEU A 48 -15.21 1.07 1.08
N GLN A 49 -15.11 -0.23 1.32
CA GLN A 49 -14.40 -0.74 2.49
C GLN A 49 -12.89 -0.53 2.38
N GLY A 50 -12.31 -0.68 1.18
CA GLY A 50 -10.91 -0.38 0.92
C GLY A 50 -10.57 1.09 1.21
N THR A 51 -11.40 2.02 0.73
CA THR A 51 -11.21 3.46 0.95
C THR A 51 -11.32 3.83 2.43
N VAL A 52 -12.38 3.36 3.11
CA VAL A 52 -12.61 3.68 4.53
C VAL A 52 -11.50 3.09 5.41
N SER A 53 -11.10 1.83 5.17
CA SER A 53 -10.01 1.21 5.92
C SER A 53 -8.67 1.91 5.66
N GLY A 54 -8.39 2.30 4.42
CA GLY A 54 -7.21 3.07 4.05
C GLY A 54 -7.15 4.42 4.76
N PHE A 55 -8.27 5.14 4.80
CA PHE A 55 -8.39 6.41 5.50
C PHE A 55 -8.11 6.27 7.00
N LEU A 56 -8.76 5.31 7.67
CA LEU A 56 -8.58 5.08 9.11
C LEU A 56 -7.14 4.68 9.46
N ILE A 57 -6.56 3.77 8.69
CA ILE A 57 -5.17 3.35 8.90
C ILE A 57 -4.21 4.51 8.65
N GLY A 58 -4.47 5.31 7.61
CA GLY A 58 -3.66 6.49 7.32
C GLY A 58 -3.66 7.51 8.46
N ILE A 59 -4.82 7.78 9.07
CA ILE A 59 -4.92 8.64 10.25
C ILE A 59 -4.10 8.07 11.41
N LEU A 60 -4.15 6.76 11.66
CA LEU A 60 -3.38 6.13 12.73
C LEU A 60 -1.87 6.30 12.52
N ILE A 61 -1.40 6.23 11.27
CA ILE A 61 0.01 6.46 10.94
C ILE A 61 0.41 7.92 11.17
N ASP A 62 -0.40 8.85 10.69
CA ASP A 62 -0.13 10.27 10.86
C ASP A 62 -0.12 10.66 12.35
N LEU A 63 -1.00 10.10 13.16
CA LEU A 63 -1.04 10.29 14.61
C LEU A 63 0.16 9.63 15.34
N SER A 64 0.76 8.59 14.75
CA SER A 64 1.96 7.94 15.29
C SER A 64 3.23 8.79 15.13
N GLY A 65 3.14 9.97 14.51
CA GLY A 65 4.25 10.90 14.33
C GLY A 65 5.30 10.46 13.32
N THR A 66 5.01 9.43 12.52
CA THR A 66 5.92 8.92 11.48
C THR A 66 5.77 9.67 10.15
N ALA A 67 4.70 10.46 10.00
CA ALA A 67 4.42 11.21 8.79
C ALA A 67 5.03 12.63 8.86
N SER A 68 5.69 13.06 7.79
CA SER A 68 6.22 14.42 7.66
C SER A 68 5.12 15.44 7.34
N PHE A 69 4.06 15.01 6.66
CA PHE A 69 2.89 15.84 6.32
C PHE A 69 1.63 15.16 6.84
N PHE A 70 0.95 15.83 7.78
CA PHE A 70 -0.33 15.34 8.30
C PHE A 70 -1.40 15.36 7.19
N GLY A 71 -2.10 14.25 7.01
CA GLY A 71 -3.12 14.07 5.97
C GLY A 71 -2.63 13.38 4.69
N LEU A 72 -1.32 13.25 4.48
CA LEU A 72 -0.78 12.58 3.30
C LEU A 72 -1.04 11.07 3.32
N SER A 73 -0.80 10.41 4.44
CA SER A 73 -1.02 8.96 4.57
C SER A 73 -2.49 8.57 4.40
N PRO A 74 -3.48 9.25 5.04
CA PRO A 74 -4.88 8.99 4.80
C PRO A 74 -5.30 9.16 3.34
N LEU A 75 -4.78 10.19 2.67
CA LEU A 75 -5.06 10.43 1.26
C LEU A 75 -4.54 9.28 0.39
N LEU A 76 -3.27 8.92 0.54
CA LEU A 76 -2.62 7.89 -0.28
C LEU A 76 -3.27 6.53 -0.09
N TYR A 77 -3.50 6.12 1.15
CA TYR A 77 -4.13 4.85 1.45
C TYR A 77 -5.60 4.78 1.04
N SER A 78 -6.32 5.91 1.07
CA SER A 78 -7.68 5.99 0.53
C SER A 78 -7.70 5.80 -0.98
N ILE A 79 -6.78 6.44 -1.70
CA ILE A 79 -6.64 6.28 -3.16
C ILE A 79 -6.28 4.82 -3.49
N THR A 80 -5.32 4.24 -2.79
CA THR A 80 -4.92 2.84 -2.98
C THR A 80 -6.07 1.88 -2.70
N GLY A 81 -6.83 2.10 -1.63
CA GLY A 81 -8.02 1.32 -1.30
C GLY A 81 -9.13 1.47 -2.34
N TYR A 82 -9.35 2.67 -2.85
CA TYR A 82 -10.33 2.94 -3.90
C TYR A 82 -9.97 2.25 -5.21
N LEU A 83 -8.74 2.46 -5.69
CA LEU A 83 -8.24 1.85 -6.93
C LEU A 83 -8.14 0.32 -6.81
N GLY A 84 -7.62 -0.19 -5.69
CA GLY A 84 -7.57 -1.62 -5.41
C GLY A 84 -8.96 -2.27 -5.41
N GLY A 85 -9.98 -1.54 -4.98
CA GLY A 85 -11.36 -2.03 -4.98
C GLY A 85 -11.99 -2.20 -6.37
N TYR A 86 -11.43 -1.60 -7.41
CA TYR A 86 -11.83 -1.90 -8.80
C TYR A 86 -11.36 -3.27 -9.25
N LEU A 87 -10.33 -3.82 -8.63
CA LEU A 87 -9.82 -5.15 -8.95
C LEU A 87 -10.70 -6.26 -8.38
N LYS A 88 -11.67 -5.92 -7.51
CA LYS A 88 -12.67 -6.90 -7.04
C LYS A 88 -13.54 -7.37 -8.21
N GLY A 89 -13.58 -8.69 -8.46
CA GLY A 89 -14.30 -9.26 -9.60
C GLY A 89 -13.58 -9.09 -10.95
N ALA A 90 -12.38 -8.52 -10.94
CA ALA A 90 -11.66 -8.27 -12.19
C ALA A 90 -10.84 -9.49 -12.63
N TYR A 91 -10.43 -10.34 -11.71
CA TYR A 91 -9.62 -11.53 -12.04
C TYR A 91 -10.35 -12.50 -12.98
N SER A 92 -11.66 -12.68 -12.81
CA SER A 92 -12.47 -13.54 -13.66
C SER A 92 -12.70 -12.97 -15.07
N LYS A 93 -12.50 -11.64 -15.24
CA LYS A 93 -12.75 -10.91 -16.49
C LYS A 93 -11.48 -10.53 -17.24
N LEU A 94 -10.36 -10.43 -16.55
CA LEU A 94 -9.07 -10.01 -17.07
C LEU A 94 -8.09 -11.18 -17.12
N ASN A 95 -7.17 -11.14 -18.09
CA ASN A 95 -6.04 -12.07 -18.07
C ASN A 95 -5.22 -11.88 -16.78
N PRO A 96 -4.66 -12.95 -16.20
CA PRO A 96 -3.85 -12.87 -14.98
C PRO A 96 -2.70 -11.86 -15.06
N PHE A 97 -2.16 -11.66 -16.27
CA PHE A 97 -1.09 -10.68 -16.52
C PHE A 97 -1.59 -9.24 -16.30
N TYR A 98 -2.73 -8.86 -16.86
CA TYR A 98 -3.30 -7.51 -16.70
C TYR A 98 -3.73 -7.26 -15.25
N PHE A 99 -4.24 -8.27 -14.57
CA PHE A 99 -4.56 -8.18 -13.15
C PHE A 99 -3.30 -7.91 -12.32
N SER A 100 -2.20 -8.63 -12.60
CA SER A 100 -0.92 -8.40 -11.92
C SER A 100 -0.35 -7.02 -12.23
N LEU A 101 -0.42 -6.58 -13.47
CA LEU A 101 0.04 -5.24 -13.86
C LEU A 101 -0.76 -4.14 -13.16
N ALA A 102 -2.07 -4.32 -12.99
CA ALA A 102 -2.93 -3.33 -12.36
C ALA A 102 -2.59 -3.12 -10.87
N TRP A 103 -2.44 -4.18 -10.07
CA TRP A 103 -2.13 -4.00 -8.65
C TRP A 103 -0.70 -3.49 -8.43
N VAL A 104 0.25 -3.90 -9.26
CA VAL A 104 1.62 -3.33 -9.27
C VAL A 104 1.57 -1.84 -9.60
N GLY A 105 0.78 -1.46 -10.61
CA GLY A 105 0.60 -0.06 -11.01
C GLY A 105 -0.01 0.80 -9.90
N ILE A 106 -0.97 0.27 -9.14
CA ILE A 106 -1.58 0.97 -8.00
C ILE A 106 -0.53 1.28 -6.92
N ILE A 107 0.30 0.30 -6.55
CA ILE A 107 1.38 0.49 -5.57
C ILE A 107 2.43 1.48 -6.10
N ALA A 108 2.83 1.37 -7.37
CA ALA A 108 3.78 2.29 -7.97
C ALA A 108 3.26 3.73 -8.00
N LEU A 109 1.97 3.92 -8.32
CA LEU A 109 1.31 5.23 -8.32
C LEU A 109 1.26 5.81 -6.90
N GLN A 110 0.94 5.02 -5.89
CA GLN A 110 0.93 5.45 -4.49
C GLN A 110 2.29 6.00 -4.08
N PHE A 111 3.38 5.25 -4.34
CA PHE A 111 4.72 5.71 -4.01
C PHE A 111 5.18 6.87 -4.87
N PHE A 112 4.72 6.99 -6.10
CA PHE A 112 5.02 8.14 -6.95
C PHE A 112 4.47 9.43 -6.35
N ILE A 113 3.17 9.42 -5.95
CA ILE A 113 2.55 10.59 -5.31
C ILE A 113 3.24 10.88 -3.96
N PHE A 114 3.54 9.84 -3.18
CA PHE A 114 4.30 9.99 -1.94
C PHE A 114 5.64 10.67 -2.15
N CYS A 115 6.42 10.21 -3.12
CA CYS A 115 7.74 10.77 -3.41
C CYS A 115 7.67 12.23 -3.91
N ILE A 116 6.68 12.57 -4.73
CA ILE A 116 6.49 13.95 -5.20
C ILE A 116 6.24 14.89 -4.02
N VAL A 117 5.37 14.50 -3.09
CA VAL A 117 5.03 15.36 -1.95
C VAL A 117 6.15 15.38 -0.91
N GLN A 118 6.75 14.24 -0.62
CA GLN A 118 7.76 14.08 0.43
C GLN A 118 9.14 14.64 0.03
N TYR A 119 9.50 14.57 -1.24
CA TYR A 119 10.83 14.86 -1.75
C TYR A 119 10.83 15.96 -2.80
N GLN A 120 9.98 17.00 -2.64
CA GLN A 120 9.88 18.14 -3.56
C GLN A 120 11.23 18.82 -3.76
N ASP A 121 11.96 19.06 -2.67
CA ASP A 121 13.26 19.73 -2.73
C ASP A 121 14.30 18.91 -3.50
N ILE A 122 14.27 17.58 -3.37
CA ILE A 122 15.20 16.68 -4.05
C ILE A 122 14.93 16.63 -5.55
N TRP A 123 13.68 16.79 -5.97
CA TRP A 123 13.31 16.83 -7.38
C TRP A 123 14.04 17.97 -8.14
N TYR A 124 14.18 19.14 -7.48
CA TYR A 124 14.83 20.31 -8.08
C TYR A 124 16.36 20.26 -8.00
N VAL A 125 16.93 19.61 -6.99
CA VAL A 125 18.37 19.58 -6.74
C VAL A 125 19.03 18.39 -7.43
N ASP A 126 18.43 17.20 -7.32
CA ASP A 126 18.98 15.94 -7.85
C ASP A 126 17.85 14.99 -8.27
N SER A 127 17.46 15.10 -9.54
CA SER A 127 16.41 14.24 -10.09
C SER A 127 16.81 12.75 -10.11
N GLN A 128 18.09 12.42 -10.20
CA GLN A 128 18.57 11.04 -10.20
C GLN A 128 18.31 10.38 -8.82
N LEU A 129 18.57 11.11 -7.74
CA LEU A 129 18.31 10.65 -6.38
C LEU A 129 16.82 10.43 -6.14
N PHE A 130 15.95 11.29 -6.70
CA PHE A 130 14.50 11.13 -6.65
C PHE A 130 14.05 9.80 -7.28
N TRP A 131 14.49 9.52 -8.50
CA TRP A 131 14.15 8.28 -9.20
C TRP A 131 14.66 7.04 -8.45
N MET A 132 15.88 7.10 -7.91
CA MET A 132 16.42 6.00 -7.09
C MET A 132 15.57 5.74 -5.85
N LYS A 133 15.08 6.78 -5.16
CA LYS A 133 14.21 6.62 -4.00
C LYS A 133 12.86 6.03 -4.39
N TRP A 134 12.23 6.53 -5.45
CA TRP A 134 10.95 6.01 -5.91
C TRP A 134 11.04 4.55 -6.34
N PHE A 135 11.98 4.21 -7.23
CA PHE A 135 12.19 2.83 -7.67
C PHE A 135 12.56 1.91 -6.51
N GLY A 136 13.46 2.34 -5.64
CA GLY A 136 13.89 1.57 -4.49
C GLY A 136 12.75 1.24 -3.54
N THR A 137 11.93 2.23 -3.16
CA THR A 137 10.79 2.03 -2.26
C THR A 137 9.72 1.14 -2.90
N THR A 138 9.39 1.41 -4.17
CA THR A 138 8.41 0.65 -4.92
C THR A 138 8.84 -0.80 -5.09
N LEU A 139 10.07 -1.04 -5.58
CA LEU A 139 10.60 -2.38 -5.82
C LEU A 139 10.70 -3.17 -4.52
N TYR A 140 11.15 -2.54 -3.43
CA TYR A 140 11.26 -3.17 -2.12
C TYR A 140 9.92 -3.62 -1.58
N THR A 141 8.90 -2.76 -1.65
CA THR A 141 7.53 -3.10 -1.24
C THR A 141 6.91 -4.16 -2.15
N LEU A 142 7.15 -4.09 -3.46
CA LEU A 142 6.67 -5.10 -4.42
C LEU A 142 7.33 -6.46 -4.21
N CYS A 143 8.57 -6.53 -3.76
CA CYS A 143 9.23 -7.78 -3.41
C CYS A 143 8.48 -8.49 -2.27
N PHE A 144 8.11 -7.76 -1.20
CA PHE A 144 7.29 -8.30 -0.12
C PHE A 144 5.87 -8.66 -0.58
N ALA A 145 5.25 -7.81 -1.40
CA ALA A 145 3.94 -8.10 -1.98
C ALA A 145 3.98 -9.37 -2.85
N GLY A 146 5.06 -9.57 -3.62
CA GLY A 146 5.28 -10.78 -4.41
C GLY A 146 5.40 -12.03 -3.55
N ILE A 147 6.17 -11.98 -2.47
CA ILE A 147 6.27 -13.10 -1.51
C ILE A 147 4.91 -13.42 -0.91
N LEU A 148 4.17 -12.40 -0.47
CA LEU A 148 2.82 -12.58 0.06
C LEU A 148 1.86 -13.15 -1.00
N GLN A 149 2.01 -12.75 -2.26
CA GLN A 149 1.20 -13.26 -3.35
C GLN A 149 1.45 -14.74 -3.64
N VAL A 150 2.67 -15.24 -3.43
CA VAL A 150 2.98 -16.67 -3.55
C VAL A 150 2.34 -17.45 -2.41
N ILE A 151 2.35 -16.92 -1.17
CA ILE A 151 1.79 -17.58 0.01
C ILE A 151 0.26 -17.46 0.02
N TYR A 152 -0.27 -16.28 -0.29
CA TYR A 152 -1.70 -15.96 -0.26
C TYR A 152 -2.10 -15.20 -1.54
N PRO A 153 -2.34 -15.91 -2.64
CA PRO A 153 -2.56 -15.27 -3.93
C PRO A 153 -3.85 -14.45 -3.96
N LEU A 154 -3.73 -13.23 -4.47
CA LEU A 154 -4.82 -12.25 -4.57
C LEU A 154 -6.03 -12.77 -5.35
N HIS A 155 -5.83 -13.65 -6.33
CA HIS A 155 -6.91 -14.24 -7.11
C HIS A 155 -7.85 -15.15 -6.30
N ARG A 156 -7.40 -15.69 -5.17
CA ARG A 156 -8.26 -16.48 -4.25
C ARG A 156 -9.17 -15.61 -3.39
N LEU A 157 -8.90 -14.31 -3.33
CA LEU A 157 -9.70 -13.35 -2.59
C LEU A 157 -10.90 -12.84 -3.38
N ASP A 158 -10.85 -13.05 -4.71
CA ASP A 158 -11.90 -12.62 -5.61
C ASP A 158 -13.04 -13.65 -5.57
N PRO A 159 -14.18 -13.34 -4.96
CA PRO A 159 -15.32 -14.25 -4.99
C PRO A 159 -15.87 -14.30 -6.42
N CYS A 160 -15.87 -15.47 -7.00
CA CYS A 160 -16.61 -15.74 -8.22
C CYS A 160 -18.10 -15.44 -8.03
#